data_d7c517e2cd660b25d7d3ebd137e43d54
#
_entry.id   d7c517e2cd660b25d7d3ebd137e43d54
#
_cell.length_a   1.000
_cell.length_b   1.000
_cell.length_c   1.000
_cell.angle_alpha   90.00
_cell.angle_beta   90.00
_cell.angle_gamma   90.00
#
_symmetry.space_group_name_H-M   'P 1'
#
loop_
_entity.id
_entity.type
_entity.pdbx_description
1 polymer ?
#
loop_
_entity_poly.entity_id
_entity_poly.type
_entity_poly.pdbx_seq_one_letter_code
_entity_poly.pdbx_strand_id
1 'polypeptide(L)'
;MALMYDMKVSVAYIPRDRVIGLSKIARIADMVGKRLQLQEKIGTDIAYIMEKATLSPDVAVIITGKHSCMTARGIKNTPAVTLTTTFRGAFADDMDLQERVLRLIDLRVSREDI
;
A
#
# COMPACT_ATOMS: atom_id res chain seq x y z
N MET A 1 -12.18 -18.47 -7.55
CA MET A 1 -10.89 -17.84 -7.78
C MET A 1 -11.03 -16.33 -7.67
N ALA A 2 -10.17 -15.70 -6.88
CA ALA A 2 -10.20 -14.26 -6.71
C ALA A 2 -9.20 -13.61 -7.66
N LEU A 3 -9.66 -12.62 -8.43
CA LEU A 3 -8.81 -11.84 -9.32
C LEU A 3 -8.68 -10.43 -8.79
N MET A 4 -7.44 -10.01 -8.57
CA MET A 4 -7.17 -8.63 -8.18
C MET A 4 -7.08 -7.79 -9.44
N TYR A 5 -7.97 -6.81 -9.59
CA TYR A 5 -8.05 -5.98 -10.78
C TYR A 5 -7.75 -4.51 -10.52
N ASP A 6 -7.61 -4.11 -9.27
CA ASP A 6 -7.26 -2.73 -8.93
C ASP A 6 -6.50 -2.72 -7.61
N MET A 7 -5.34 -2.08 -7.60
CA MET A 7 -4.51 -1.99 -6.42
C MET A 7 -4.03 -0.55 -6.25
N LYS A 8 -4.29 0.02 -5.09
CA LYS A 8 -3.80 1.35 -4.73
C LYS A 8 -2.74 1.22 -3.65
N VAL A 9 -1.62 1.87 -3.86
CA VAL A 9 -0.49 1.84 -2.94
C VAL A 9 -0.29 3.24 -2.38
N SER A 10 -0.27 3.34 -1.06
CA SER A 10 0.03 4.59 -0.36
C SER A 10 1.30 4.39 0.46
N VAL A 11 2.23 5.31 0.33
CA VAL A 11 3.52 5.23 1.01
C VAL A 11 3.71 6.49 1.84
N ALA A 12 4.10 6.30 3.10
CA ALA A 12 4.48 7.40 3.97
C ALA A 12 5.86 7.08 4.57
N TYR A 13 6.66 8.11 4.77
CA TYR A 13 7.95 7.95 5.44
C TYR A 13 8.31 9.22 6.17
N ILE A 14 9.16 9.08 7.19
CA ILE A 14 9.68 10.23 7.92
C ILE A 14 11.05 10.54 7.34
N PRO A 15 11.20 11.65 6.59
CA PRO A 15 12.48 11.97 5.97
C PRO A 15 13.53 12.30 7.02
N ARG A 16 14.75 11.87 6.77
CA ARG A 16 15.89 12.21 7.62
C ARG A 16 16.87 13.09 6.84
N ASP A 17 17.79 12.46 6.11
CA ASP A 17 18.80 13.19 5.34
C ASP A 17 18.42 13.32 3.87
N ARG A 18 17.48 12.55 3.40
CA ARG A 18 17.07 12.52 2.00
C ARG A 18 15.57 12.56 1.84
N VAL A 19 15.15 13.23 0.78
CA VAL A 19 13.75 13.23 0.35
C VAL A 19 13.71 12.61 -1.04
N ILE A 20 12.78 11.67 -1.22
CA ILE A 20 12.64 10.98 -2.50
C ILE A 20 11.50 11.62 -3.29
N GLY A 21 11.70 11.79 -4.60
CA GLY A 21 10.70 12.37 -5.46
C GLY A 21 9.51 11.43 -5.69
N LEU A 22 8.34 12.02 -5.94
CA LEU A 22 7.11 11.27 -6.16
C LEU A 22 7.22 10.30 -7.34
N SER A 23 7.90 10.72 -8.41
CA SER A 23 8.06 9.86 -9.58
C SER A 23 8.87 8.60 -9.26
N LYS A 24 9.85 8.71 -8.36
CA LYS A 24 10.65 7.57 -7.95
C LYS A 24 9.84 6.61 -7.09
N ILE A 25 8.99 7.13 -6.20
CA ILE A 25 8.08 6.30 -5.40
C ILE A 25 7.12 5.54 -6.32
N ALA A 26 6.56 6.21 -7.30
CA ALA A 26 5.68 5.58 -8.27
C ALA A 26 6.38 4.48 -9.05
N ARG A 27 7.64 4.69 -9.43
CA ARG A 27 8.44 3.66 -10.12
C ARG A 27 8.67 2.44 -9.25
N ILE A 28 8.98 2.64 -7.98
CA ILE A 28 9.21 1.54 -7.05
C ILE A 28 7.95 0.70 -6.92
N ALA A 29 6.80 1.35 -6.71
CA ALA A 29 5.53 0.66 -6.59
C ALA A 29 5.17 -0.09 -7.86
N ASP A 30 5.37 0.52 -9.02
CA ASP A 30 5.06 -0.08 -10.31
C ASP A 30 5.95 -1.30 -10.59
N MET A 31 7.24 -1.18 -10.29
CA MET A 31 8.20 -2.26 -10.50
C MET A 31 7.87 -3.48 -9.64
N VAL A 32 7.54 -3.25 -8.37
CA VAL A 32 7.19 -4.34 -7.45
C VAL A 32 5.82 -4.93 -7.81
N GLY A 33 4.87 -4.08 -8.17
CA GLY A 33 3.51 -4.50 -8.46
C GLY A 33 3.35 -5.33 -9.73
N LYS A 34 4.33 -5.30 -10.63
CA LYS A 34 4.28 -6.09 -11.86
C LYS A 34 4.43 -7.59 -11.64
N ARG A 35 4.91 -7.98 -10.48
CA ARG A 35 5.08 -9.39 -10.16
C ARG A 35 3.79 -9.94 -9.58
N LEU A 36 3.43 -11.16 -9.97
CA LEU A 36 2.31 -11.86 -9.36
C LEU A 36 2.71 -12.29 -7.96
N GLN A 37 2.32 -11.50 -6.97
CA GLN A 37 2.69 -11.72 -5.58
C GLN A 37 1.50 -11.50 -4.66
N LEU A 38 1.61 -12.02 -3.46
CA LEU A 38 0.65 -11.70 -2.41
C LEU A 38 0.80 -10.22 -2.04
N GLN A 39 -0.32 -9.59 -1.68
CA GLN A 39 -0.35 -8.18 -1.36
C GLN A 39 0.60 -7.83 -0.20
N GLU A 40 0.68 -8.69 0.81
CA GLU A 40 1.59 -8.49 1.94
C GLU A 40 3.06 -8.46 1.49
N LYS A 41 3.41 -9.33 0.54
CA LYS A 41 4.78 -9.36 0.04
C LYS A 41 5.11 -8.11 -0.75
N ILE A 42 4.16 -7.61 -1.52
CA ILE A 42 4.33 -6.35 -2.25
C ILE A 42 4.61 -5.22 -1.28
N GLY A 43 3.83 -5.12 -0.20
CA GLY A 43 4.02 -4.11 0.82
C GLY A 43 5.38 -4.21 1.50
N THR A 44 5.82 -5.41 1.83
CA THR A 44 7.13 -5.64 2.44
C THR A 44 8.26 -5.26 1.51
N ASP A 45 8.15 -5.62 0.23
CA ASP A 45 9.19 -5.30 -0.75
C ASP A 45 9.28 -3.78 -0.99
N ILE A 46 8.15 -3.10 -1.07
CA ILE A 46 8.13 -1.64 -1.22
C ILE A 46 8.77 -0.98 0.01
N ALA A 47 8.41 -1.43 1.21
CA ALA A 47 8.98 -0.88 2.43
C ALA A 47 10.49 -1.05 2.47
N TYR A 48 10.98 -2.22 2.09
CA TYR A 48 12.41 -2.50 2.05
C TYR A 48 13.15 -1.57 1.10
N ILE A 49 12.62 -1.40 -0.11
CA ILE A 49 13.23 -0.53 -1.11
C ILE A 49 13.19 0.92 -0.65
N MET A 50 12.08 1.35 -0.03
CA MET A 50 11.96 2.71 0.49
C MET A 50 12.97 2.99 1.59
N GLU A 51 13.19 2.03 2.50
CA GLU A 51 14.22 2.18 3.52
C GLU A 51 15.59 2.41 2.92
N LYS A 52 15.93 1.68 1.87
CA LYS A 52 17.23 1.82 1.19
C LYS A 52 17.32 3.13 0.42
N ALA A 53 16.25 3.53 -0.25
CA ALA A 53 16.26 4.74 -1.08
C ALA A 53 16.27 6.02 -0.25
N THR A 54 15.56 6.05 0.87
CA THR A 54 15.43 7.25 1.70
C THR A 54 16.42 7.27 2.86
N LEU A 55 17.09 6.15 3.16
CA LEU A 55 17.94 5.97 4.33
C LEU A 55 17.17 6.23 5.64
N SER A 56 15.86 6.08 5.60
CA SER A 56 15.02 6.22 6.78
C SER A 56 14.39 4.87 7.12
N PRO A 57 14.46 4.42 8.38
CA PRO A 57 13.80 3.18 8.79
C PRO A 57 12.30 3.35 9.00
N ASP A 58 11.80 4.59 8.98
CA ASP A 58 10.42 4.90 9.34
C ASP A 58 9.58 4.98 8.07
N VAL A 59 9.00 3.85 7.70
CA VAL A 59 8.23 3.71 6.46
C VAL A 59 6.90 3.04 6.75
N ALA A 60 5.84 3.53 6.12
CA ALA A 60 4.53 2.89 6.14
C ALA A 60 4.06 2.68 4.71
N VAL A 61 3.62 1.46 4.42
CA VAL A 61 3.06 1.12 3.12
C VAL A 61 1.66 0.56 3.35
N ILE A 62 0.68 1.15 2.70
CA ILE A 62 -0.71 0.71 2.82
C ILE A 62 -1.21 0.41 1.42
N ILE A 63 -1.70 -0.80 1.24
CA ILE A 63 -2.17 -1.27 -0.05
C ILE A 63 -3.65 -1.63 0.06
N THR A 64 -4.46 -1.06 -0.81
CA THR A 64 -5.86 -1.41 -0.96
C THR A 64 -6.01 -2.14 -2.26
N GLY A 65 -6.48 -3.38 -2.20
CA GLY A 65 -6.70 -4.19 -3.39
C GLY A 65 -8.17 -4.50 -3.56
N LYS A 66 -8.68 -4.28 -4.76
CA LYS A 66 -10.03 -4.69 -5.13
C LYS A 66 -9.95 -6.02 -5.85
N HIS A 67 -10.76 -6.96 -5.40
CA HIS A 67 -10.80 -8.30 -5.94
C HIS A 67 -12.18 -8.58 -6.49
N SER A 68 -12.23 -9.41 -7.53
CA SER A 68 -13.47 -9.94 -8.04
C SER A 68 -13.47 -11.44 -7.76
N CYS A 69 -14.48 -11.91 -7.02
CA CYS A 69 -14.65 -13.34 -6.74
C CYS A 69 -15.82 -13.85 -7.54
N MET A 70 -15.58 -14.85 -8.38
CA MET A 70 -16.67 -15.57 -9.04
C MET A 70 -17.09 -16.73 -8.16
N THR A 71 -18.37 -16.80 -7.88
CA THR A 71 -18.89 -17.95 -7.15
C THR A 71 -18.80 -19.21 -8.02
N ALA A 72 -18.87 -20.37 -7.38
CA ALA A 72 -18.82 -21.66 -8.09
C ALA A 72 -19.90 -21.80 -9.16
N ARG A 73 -20.96 -21.03 -9.07
CA ARG A 73 -22.05 -21.04 -10.03
C ARG A 73 -21.92 -19.98 -11.12
N GLY A 74 -20.88 -19.17 -11.07
CA GLY A 74 -20.59 -18.18 -12.10
C GLY A 74 -21.60 -17.04 -12.23
N ILE A 75 -22.49 -16.88 -11.27
CA ILE A 75 -23.65 -16.00 -11.41
C ILE A 75 -23.37 -14.59 -10.95
N LYS A 76 -22.44 -14.39 -10.02
CA LYS A 76 -22.16 -13.05 -9.50
C LYS A 76 -20.67 -12.85 -9.24
N ASN A 77 -20.17 -11.71 -9.70
CA ASN A 77 -18.90 -11.18 -9.23
C ASN A 77 -19.17 -10.45 -7.92
N THR A 78 -18.61 -10.93 -6.84
CA THR A 78 -18.72 -10.25 -5.55
C THR A 78 -17.45 -9.43 -5.36
N PRO A 79 -17.53 -8.10 -5.40
CA PRO A 79 -16.35 -7.28 -5.14
C PRO A 79 -15.93 -7.41 -3.68
N ALA A 80 -14.66 -7.57 -3.46
CA ALA A 80 -14.07 -7.60 -2.13
C ALA A 80 -12.89 -6.63 -2.10
N VAL A 81 -12.69 -6.00 -0.95
CA VAL A 81 -11.57 -5.06 -0.76
C VAL A 81 -10.67 -5.61 0.34
N THR A 82 -9.38 -5.67 0.05
CA THR A 82 -8.38 -6.12 1.01
C THR A 82 -7.48 -4.94 1.37
N LEU A 83 -7.31 -4.69 2.66
CA LEU A 83 -6.40 -3.68 3.15
C LEU A 83 -5.19 -4.36 3.77
N THR A 84 -4.01 -3.99 3.31
CA THR A 84 -2.75 -4.51 3.83
C THR A 84 -1.89 -3.36 4.31
N THR A 85 -1.34 -3.49 5.52
CA THR A 85 -0.47 -2.48 6.10
C THR A 85 0.90 -3.07 6.37
N THR A 86 1.94 -2.30 6.08
CA THR A 86 3.32 -2.63 6.44
C THR A 86 3.90 -1.42 7.14
N PHE A 87 4.17 -1.56 8.43
CA PHE A 87 4.72 -0.47 9.24
C PHE A 87 6.12 -0.83 9.70
N ARG A 88 7.04 0.09 9.53
CA ARG A 88 8.44 -0.07 9.91
C ARG A 88 8.91 1.11 10.76
N GLY A 89 9.87 0.85 11.65
CA GLY A 89 10.46 1.88 12.50
C GLY A 89 9.43 2.54 13.39
N ALA A 90 9.38 3.87 13.38
CA ALA A 90 8.47 4.63 14.23
C ALA A 90 7.00 4.28 13.96
N PHE A 91 6.65 3.96 12.71
CA PHE A 91 5.29 3.56 12.38
C PHE A 91 4.89 2.23 13.00
N ALA A 92 5.86 1.33 13.21
CA ALA A 92 5.58 0.06 13.86
C ALA A 92 5.36 0.23 15.38
N ASP A 93 6.02 1.21 15.97
CA ASP A 93 6.02 1.40 17.41
C ASP A 93 4.99 2.41 17.91
N ASP A 94 4.51 3.31 17.07
CA ASP A 94 3.64 4.42 17.44
C ASP A 94 2.27 4.28 16.78
N MET A 95 1.28 3.93 17.58
CA MET A 95 -0.09 3.76 17.09
C MET A 95 -0.71 5.07 16.62
N ASP A 96 -0.31 6.19 17.20
CA ASP A 96 -0.82 7.49 16.78
C ASP A 96 -0.38 7.81 15.36
N LEU A 97 0.85 7.47 15.00
CA LEU A 97 1.33 7.63 13.62
C LEU A 97 0.57 6.73 12.65
N GLN A 98 0.30 5.49 13.06
CA GLN A 98 -0.49 4.56 12.25
C GLN A 98 -1.89 5.11 11.97
N GLU A 99 -2.56 5.59 13.01
CA GLU A 99 -3.89 6.17 12.87
C GLU A 99 -3.88 7.40 11.98
N ARG A 100 -2.87 8.24 12.10
CA ARG A 100 -2.74 9.44 11.30
C ARG A 100 -2.62 9.12 9.82
N VAL A 101 -1.79 8.13 9.47
CA VAL A 101 -1.61 7.71 8.08
C VAL A 101 -2.90 7.13 7.53
N LEU A 102 -3.56 6.25 8.29
CA LEU A 102 -4.80 5.63 7.86
C LEU A 102 -5.91 6.67 7.68
N ARG A 103 -5.96 7.66 8.55
CA ARG A 103 -6.94 8.75 8.44
C ARG A 103 -6.73 9.61 7.20
N LEU A 104 -5.48 9.90 6.87
CA LEU A 104 -5.15 10.66 5.66
C LEU A 104 -5.56 9.90 4.39
N ILE A 105 -5.38 8.60 4.38
CA ILE A 105 -5.78 7.76 3.26
C ILE A 105 -7.30 7.74 3.12
N ASP A 106 -8.02 7.62 4.23
CA ASP A 106 -9.48 7.63 4.25
C ASP A 106 -10.03 8.93 3.66
N LEU A 107 -9.49 10.07 4.06
CA LEU A 107 -9.89 11.36 3.53
C LEU A 107 -9.69 11.45 2.03
N ARG A 108 -8.58 10.89 1.53
CA ARG A 108 -8.27 10.89 0.11
C ARG A 108 -9.24 10.01 -0.67
N VAL A 109 -9.54 8.84 -0.16
CA VAL A 109 -10.50 7.92 -0.78
C VAL A 109 -11.88 8.56 -0.84
N SER A 110 -12.32 9.20 0.24
CA SER A 110 -13.61 9.89 0.28
C SER A 110 -13.70 10.98 -0.78
N ARG A 111 -12.61 11.70 -1.05
CA ARG A 111 -12.58 12.72 -2.09
C ARG A 111 -12.66 12.14 -3.49
N GLU A 112 -12.05 11.01 -3.71
CA GLU A 112 -12.06 10.36 -5.03
C GLU A 112 -13.42 9.76 -5.38
N ASP A 113 -14.20 9.38 -4.38
CA ASP A 113 -15.51 8.77 -4.56
C ASP A 113 -16.64 9.80 -4.79
N ILE A 114 -16.33 11.06 -4.68
CA ILE A 114 -17.26 12.14 -4.99
C ILE A 114 -17.18 12.53 -6.49
#